data_71930b4e9d8caa6f8d4e56fa9203d422
#
_entry.id   71930b4e9d8caa6f8d4e56fa9203d422
#
_cell.length_a   1.000
_cell.length_b   1.000
_cell.length_c   1.000
_cell.angle_alpha   90.00
_cell.angle_beta   90.00
_cell.angle_gamma   90.00
#
_symmetry.space_group_name_H-M   'P 1'
#
loop_
_entity.id
_entity.type
_entity.pdbx_description
1 polymer ?
#
loop_
_entity_poly.entity_id
_entity_poly.type
_entity_poly.pdbx_seq_one_letter_code
_entity_poly.pdbx_strand_id
1 'polypeptide(L)'
;MTAHPTISNRELLASCWTSAGDAAPDRGDEVSPVDLRTRIETVAAVGWEGFGLLHADLAIAEHTIGLPELRRILDGAGIKHVELEFLTGWWTTDERRRISDQRRSLLLNAAEVLGAATVKVAPEGSGQPVDPARFHADFDALATQAGNAGTRVALEFMPMTNLATLQAGVDFVTAVGNRYGGLTVDIWHVHRGGTSYAELERILPVEYLFVVELDDADEQVVGTLWEDTADHRRLPGEGVFDVPAFIAAVHRVGYRGPWGVEILSEQYRQLPIREGLTRARTATLEALEAADALVAAAG
;
A
#
# COMPACT_ATOMS: atom_id res chain seq x y z
N MET A 1 32.36 5.48 -20.37
CA MET A 1 30.91 5.61 -20.46
C MET A 1 30.40 5.62 -19.04
N THR A 2 29.98 6.76 -18.52
CA THR A 2 29.30 6.84 -17.22
C THR A 2 27.92 6.21 -17.40
N ALA A 3 27.63 5.16 -16.63
CA ALA A 3 26.29 4.58 -16.61
C ALA A 3 25.30 5.70 -16.21
N HIS A 4 24.28 5.93 -17.00
CA HIS A 4 23.22 6.84 -16.61
C HIS A 4 22.51 6.28 -15.38
N PRO A 5 22.10 7.13 -14.41
CA PRO A 5 21.34 6.66 -13.28
C PRO A 5 20.05 6.00 -13.76
N THR A 6 19.79 4.79 -13.28
CA THR A 6 18.57 4.02 -13.58
C THR A 6 17.92 3.60 -12.28
N ILE A 7 16.63 3.26 -12.33
CA ILE A 7 15.90 2.72 -11.19
C ILE A 7 16.48 1.34 -10.88
N SER A 8 17.28 1.26 -9.79
CA SER A 8 18.04 0.07 -9.44
C SER A 8 17.18 -1.07 -8.89
N ASN A 9 16.13 -0.74 -8.14
CA ASN A 9 15.20 -1.74 -7.62
C ASN A 9 13.95 -1.79 -8.51
N ARG A 10 13.65 -2.99 -9.05
CA ARG A 10 12.48 -3.28 -9.88
C ARG A 10 11.63 -4.40 -9.29
N GLU A 11 11.85 -4.71 -8.01
CA GLU A 11 11.03 -5.70 -7.31
C GLU A 11 9.62 -5.15 -7.12
N LEU A 12 8.63 -5.96 -7.47
CA LEU A 12 7.22 -5.59 -7.42
C LEU A 12 6.52 -6.33 -6.29
N LEU A 13 5.64 -5.61 -5.60
CA LEU A 13 4.77 -6.15 -4.56
C LEU A 13 3.31 -6.05 -5.03
N ALA A 14 2.63 -7.18 -5.17
CA ALA A 14 1.19 -7.20 -5.36
C ALA A 14 0.52 -6.89 -4.01
N SER A 15 -0.11 -5.72 -3.87
CA SER A 15 -0.89 -5.40 -2.67
C SER A 15 -2.04 -6.40 -2.50
N CYS A 16 -2.71 -6.44 -1.36
CA CYS A 16 -3.68 -7.49 -1.08
C CYS A 16 -4.76 -7.57 -2.16
N TRP A 17 -5.28 -6.43 -2.61
CA TRP A 17 -6.37 -6.35 -3.58
C TRP A 17 -5.96 -6.78 -4.99
N THR A 18 -4.72 -6.56 -5.39
CA THR A 18 -4.20 -6.95 -6.71
C THR A 18 -4.18 -8.46 -6.92
N SER A 19 -4.14 -9.23 -5.83
CA SER A 19 -4.18 -10.70 -5.88
C SER A 19 -5.45 -11.31 -5.31
N ALA A 20 -6.39 -10.51 -4.78
CA ALA A 20 -7.54 -11.01 -4.03
C ALA A 20 -8.61 -11.73 -4.88
N GLY A 21 -8.63 -11.53 -6.20
CA GLY A 21 -9.75 -11.94 -7.04
C GLY A 21 -10.97 -11.05 -6.80
N ASP A 22 -12.19 -11.60 -6.82
CA ASP A 22 -13.42 -10.81 -6.66
C ASP A 22 -13.69 -10.47 -5.18
N ALA A 23 -12.79 -9.69 -4.59
CA ALA A 23 -12.93 -9.06 -3.29
C ALA A 23 -12.56 -7.58 -3.37
N ALA A 24 -13.16 -6.74 -2.54
CA ALA A 24 -12.93 -5.30 -2.52
C ALA A 24 -13.21 -4.73 -1.12
N PRO A 25 -12.64 -3.56 -0.76
CA PRO A 25 -12.85 -2.95 0.54
C PRO A 25 -14.34 -2.60 0.76
N ASP A 26 -14.80 -2.78 2.00
CA ASP A 26 -16.18 -2.58 2.45
C ASP A 26 -17.24 -3.43 1.70
N ARG A 27 -16.82 -4.57 1.13
CA ARG A 27 -17.71 -5.51 0.45
C ARG A 27 -17.65 -6.89 1.09
N GLY A 28 -18.80 -7.36 1.57
CA GLY A 28 -18.94 -8.64 2.24
C GLY A 28 -18.06 -8.73 3.49
N ASP A 29 -17.29 -9.79 3.59
CA ASP A 29 -16.31 -10.02 4.67
C ASP A 29 -14.87 -9.67 4.25
N GLU A 30 -14.70 -9.12 3.05
CA GLU A 30 -13.40 -8.75 2.46
C GLU A 30 -12.43 -9.94 2.24
N VAL A 31 -12.87 -11.15 2.50
CA VAL A 31 -12.05 -12.35 2.32
C VAL A 31 -11.92 -12.69 0.84
N SER A 32 -10.71 -12.99 0.42
CA SER A 32 -10.47 -13.47 -0.95
C SER A 32 -11.22 -14.78 -1.22
N PRO A 33 -11.97 -14.90 -2.32
CA PRO A 33 -12.55 -16.15 -2.75
C PRO A 33 -11.51 -17.16 -3.29
N VAL A 34 -10.27 -16.70 -3.48
CA VAL A 34 -9.17 -17.54 -3.96
C VAL A 34 -8.37 -18.06 -2.77
N ASP A 35 -8.13 -19.36 -2.73
CA ASP A 35 -7.32 -19.99 -1.69
C ASP A 35 -5.96 -19.30 -1.52
N LEU A 36 -5.57 -19.05 -0.27
CA LEU A 36 -4.39 -18.23 0.03
C LEU A 36 -3.09 -18.84 -0.50
N ARG A 37 -2.91 -20.16 -0.44
CA ARG A 37 -1.75 -20.83 -1.01
C ARG A 37 -1.72 -20.66 -2.53
N THR A 38 -2.86 -20.85 -3.17
CA THR A 38 -3.02 -20.64 -4.62
C THR A 38 -2.67 -19.20 -5.03
N ARG A 39 -3.09 -18.21 -4.23
CA ARG A 39 -2.72 -16.80 -4.47
C ARG A 39 -1.20 -16.59 -4.40
N ILE A 40 -0.57 -17.02 -3.32
CA ILE A 40 0.88 -16.88 -3.10
C ILE A 40 1.67 -17.57 -4.24
N GLU A 41 1.32 -18.82 -4.56
CA GLU A 41 1.99 -19.56 -5.63
C GLU A 41 1.78 -18.91 -7.00
N THR A 42 0.60 -18.33 -7.26
CA THR A 42 0.33 -17.64 -8.54
C THR A 42 1.10 -16.33 -8.64
N VAL A 43 1.14 -15.52 -7.57
CA VAL A 43 1.92 -14.28 -7.49
C VAL A 43 3.39 -14.59 -7.79
N ALA A 44 3.98 -15.55 -7.09
CA ALA A 44 5.37 -15.96 -7.29
C ALA A 44 5.62 -16.50 -8.71
N ALA A 45 4.72 -17.36 -9.24
CA ALA A 45 4.86 -17.95 -10.57
C ALA A 45 4.74 -16.95 -11.71
N VAL A 46 4.07 -15.81 -11.50
CA VAL A 46 4.03 -14.68 -12.44
C VAL A 46 5.31 -13.83 -12.35
N GLY A 47 6.06 -13.94 -11.26
CA GLY A 47 7.36 -13.29 -11.07
C GLY A 47 7.28 -12.03 -10.21
N TRP A 48 6.30 -11.91 -9.34
CA TRP A 48 6.27 -10.89 -8.29
C TRP A 48 7.16 -11.31 -7.13
N GLU A 49 7.82 -10.37 -6.50
CA GLU A 49 8.72 -10.58 -5.37
C GLU A 49 8.08 -10.28 -4.01
N GLY A 50 6.95 -9.59 -4.01
CA GLY A 50 6.22 -9.19 -2.80
C GLY A 50 4.74 -9.56 -2.83
N PHE A 51 4.16 -9.71 -1.64
CA PHE A 51 2.79 -10.12 -1.42
C PHE A 51 2.14 -9.36 -0.27
N GLY A 52 1.02 -8.72 -0.54
CA GLY A 52 0.17 -8.04 0.44
C GLY A 52 -0.89 -8.97 1.02
N LEU A 53 -1.19 -8.82 2.30
CA LEU A 53 -2.16 -9.62 3.05
C LEU A 53 -3.12 -8.71 3.82
N LEU A 54 -4.42 -8.92 3.59
CA LEU A 54 -5.47 -8.26 4.35
C LEU A 54 -5.67 -8.95 5.71
N HIS A 55 -6.05 -8.18 6.73
CA HIS A 55 -6.37 -8.71 8.06
C HIS A 55 -7.44 -9.82 8.06
N ALA A 56 -8.41 -9.78 7.12
CA ALA A 56 -9.45 -10.80 6.99
C ALA A 56 -8.87 -12.15 6.57
N ASP A 57 -8.02 -12.17 5.54
CA ASP A 57 -7.32 -13.39 5.09
C ASP A 57 -6.35 -13.91 6.18
N LEU A 58 -5.67 -12.98 6.88
CA LEU A 58 -4.77 -13.33 8.00
C LEU A 58 -5.51 -14.01 9.15
N ALA A 59 -6.70 -13.53 9.50
CA ALA A 59 -7.51 -14.14 10.56
C ALA A 59 -7.89 -15.60 10.22
N ILE A 60 -8.23 -15.87 8.96
CA ILE A 60 -8.51 -17.22 8.47
C ILE A 60 -7.24 -18.06 8.49
N ALA A 61 -6.12 -17.53 7.98
CA ALA A 61 -4.87 -18.25 7.95
C ALA A 61 -4.36 -18.61 9.35
N GLU A 62 -4.43 -17.66 10.31
CA GLU A 62 -4.05 -17.92 11.71
C GLU A 62 -4.87 -19.05 12.31
N HIS A 63 -6.17 -19.10 12.03
CA HIS A 63 -7.09 -20.09 12.60
C HIS A 63 -7.02 -21.46 11.91
N THR A 64 -6.63 -21.53 10.65
CA THR A 64 -6.62 -22.77 9.85
C THR A 64 -5.26 -23.43 9.78
N ILE A 65 -4.26 -22.73 9.26
CA ILE A 65 -2.91 -23.28 9.05
C ILE A 65 -1.88 -22.76 10.04
N GLY A 66 -2.15 -21.63 10.70
CA GLY A 66 -1.23 -20.92 11.58
C GLY A 66 -0.19 -20.07 10.84
N LEU A 67 0.20 -18.97 11.47
CA LEU A 67 1.17 -18.02 10.89
C LEU A 67 2.54 -18.64 10.58
N PRO A 68 3.10 -19.58 11.39
CA PRO A 68 4.36 -20.25 11.06
C PRO A 68 4.30 -21.08 9.77
N GLU A 69 3.15 -21.72 9.47
CA GLU A 69 2.96 -22.42 8.20
C GLU A 69 2.83 -21.44 7.05
N LEU A 70 2.07 -20.35 7.22
CA LEU A 70 1.98 -19.28 6.24
C LEU A 70 3.36 -18.71 5.88
N ARG A 71 4.22 -18.46 6.88
CA ARG A 71 5.61 -18.04 6.66
C ARG A 71 6.36 -19.05 5.80
N ARG A 72 6.25 -20.36 6.08
CA ARG A 72 6.91 -21.39 5.27
C ARG A 72 6.39 -21.45 3.82
N ILE A 73 5.10 -21.16 3.60
CA ILE A 73 4.53 -21.08 2.26
C ILE A 73 5.13 -19.90 1.50
N LEU A 74 5.19 -18.71 2.13
CA LEU A 74 5.78 -17.50 1.53
C LEU A 74 7.26 -17.71 1.18
N ASP A 75 8.04 -18.29 2.11
CA ASP A 75 9.46 -18.60 1.89
C ASP A 75 9.65 -19.62 0.79
N GLY A 76 8.83 -20.68 0.78
CA GLY A 76 8.87 -21.74 -0.23
C GLY A 76 8.51 -21.24 -1.63
N ALA A 77 7.67 -20.22 -1.73
CA ALA A 77 7.34 -19.53 -2.98
C ALA A 77 8.39 -18.47 -3.39
N GLY A 78 9.35 -18.14 -2.52
CA GLY A 78 10.37 -17.14 -2.82
C GLY A 78 9.91 -15.70 -2.66
N ILE A 79 8.81 -15.45 -1.92
CA ILE A 79 8.34 -14.10 -1.61
C ILE A 79 9.34 -13.43 -0.67
N LYS A 80 9.85 -12.27 -1.08
CA LYS A 80 10.86 -11.49 -0.35
C LYS A 80 10.25 -10.39 0.52
N HIS A 81 9.15 -9.78 0.05
CA HIS A 81 8.50 -8.65 0.68
C HIS A 81 7.09 -9.04 1.11
N VAL A 82 6.77 -8.78 2.37
CA VAL A 82 5.42 -8.98 2.92
C VAL A 82 4.93 -7.64 3.45
N GLU A 83 3.71 -7.28 3.08
CA GLU A 83 2.98 -6.12 3.55
C GLU A 83 1.66 -6.56 4.15
N LEU A 84 1.25 -5.94 5.24
CA LEU A 84 0.00 -6.25 5.91
C LEU A 84 -0.92 -5.04 5.92
N GLU A 85 -2.22 -5.29 5.81
CA GLU A 85 -3.25 -4.27 5.79
C GLU A 85 -4.59 -4.82 6.29
N PHE A 86 -5.53 -4.08 6.74
CA PHE A 86 -5.57 -2.64 6.85
C PHE A 86 -6.10 -2.28 8.23
N LEU A 87 -5.50 -1.35 8.96
CA LEU A 87 -5.93 -0.97 10.30
C LEU A 87 -6.63 0.39 10.28
N THR A 88 -7.88 0.41 10.73
CA THR A 88 -8.71 1.60 10.89
C THR A 88 -9.13 1.78 12.35
N GLY A 89 -9.64 2.95 12.72
CA GLY A 89 -10.24 3.19 14.03
C GLY A 89 -9.28 3.21 15.23
N TRP A 90 -7.97 3.22 14.99
CA TRP A 90 -6.93 3.18 16.03
C TRP A 90 -6.93 4.43 16.95
N TRP A 91 -7.59 5.53 16.56
CA TRP A 91 -7.74 6.78 17.31
C TRP A 91 -9.06 6.87 18.09
N THR A 92 -10.00 5.96 17.90
CA THR A 92 -11.36 6.02 18.46
C THR A 92 -11.40 5.62 19.94
N THR A 93 -12.54 5.83 20.60
CA THR A 93 -12.74 5.50 22.01
C THR A 93 -13.94 4.61 22.27
N ASP A 94 -14.66 4.28 21.20
CA ASP A 94 -15.89 3.51 21.22
C ASP A 94 -15.67 2.05 20.81
N GLU A 95 -16.70 1.36 20.37
CA GLU A 95 -16.62 -0.03 19.91
C GLU A 95 -15.66 -0.21 18.73
N ARG A 96 -15.47 0.82 17.87
CA ARG A 96 -14.49 0.78 16.77
C ARG A 96 -13.07 0.61 17.30
N ARG A 97 -12.76 1.20 18.46
CA ARG A 97 -11.45 1.01 19.11
C ARG A 97 -11.25 -0.44 19.53
N ARG A 98 -12.26 -1.09 20.09
CA ARG A 98 -12.15 -2.51 20.50
C ARG A 98 -11.87 -3.41 19.28
N ILE A 99 -12.57 -3.16 18.17
CA ILE A 99 -12.34 -3.87 16.90
C ILE A 99 -10.93 -3.58 16.38
N SER A 100 -10.52 -2.30 16.39
CA SER A 100 -9.17 -1.88 15.98
C SER A 100 -8.08 -2.54 16.82
N ASP A 101 -8.25 -2.64 18.14
CA ASP A 101 -7.28 -3.26 19.04
C ASP A 101 -7.11 -4.78 18.76
N GLN A 102 -8.20 -5.46 18.38
CA GLN A 102 -8.14 -6.87 17.97
C GLN A 102 -7.39 -7.03 16.63
N ARG A 103 -7.72 -6.20 15.62
CA ARG A 103 -7.01 -6.19 14.33
C ARG A 103 -5.53 -5.84 14.51
N ARG A 104 -5.23 -4.84 15.33
CA ARG A 104 -3.86 -4.44 15.64
C ARG A 104 -3.05 -5.60 16.23
N SER A 105 -3.62 -6.32 17.19
CA SER A 105 -2.97 -7.48 17.79
C SER A 105 -2.68 -8.58 16.76
N LEU A 106 -3.63 -8.87 15.88
CA LEU A 106 -3.44 -9.82 14.77
C LEU A 106 -2.35 -9.36 13.81
N LEU A 107 -2.44 -8.10 13.32
CA LEU A 107 -1.50 -7.56 12.34
C LEU A 107 -0.07 -7.49 12.88
N LEU A 108 0.12 -7.04 14.13
CA LEU A 108 1.45 -6.96 14.72
C LEU A 108 2.05 -8.35 15.01
N ASN A 109 1.24 -9.31 15.50
CA ASN A 109 1.68 -10.70 15.65
C ASN A 109 2.04 -11.31 14.29
N ALA A 110 1.21 -11.08 13.26
CA ALA A 110 1.50 -11.55 11.92
C ALA A 110 2.76 -10.89 11.34
N ALA A 111 2.97 -9.59 11.58
CA ALA A 111 4.16 -8.88 11.12
C ALA A 111 5.44 -9.48 11.71
N GLU A 112 5.46 -9.78 12.99
CA GLU A 112 6.60 -10.43 13.67
C GLU A 112 6.89 -11.80 13.07
N VAL A 113 5.87 -12.65 12.92
CA VAL A 113 6.05 -14.04 12.43
C VAL A 113 6.38 -14.08 10.94
N LEU A 114 5.72 -13.26 10.14
CA LEU A 114 5.88 -13.25 8.68
C LEU A 114 7.06 -12.37 8.21
N GLY A 115 7.65 -11.59 9.11
CA GLY A 115 8.70 -10.64 8.76
C GLY A 115 8.18 -9.50 7.86
N ALA A 116 6.95 -9.05 8.06
CA ALA A 116 6.38 -7.99 7.26
C ALA A 116 7.08 -6.65 7.51
N ALA A 117 7.45 -5.96 6.44
CA ALA A 117 8.15 -4.69 6.53
C ALA A 117 7.25 -3.56 7.03
N THR A 118 5.96 -3.61 6.67
CA THR A 118 4.98 -2.57 6.95
C THR A 118 3.59 -3.13 7.29
N VAL A 119 2.86 -2.36 8.09
CA VAL A 119 1.43 -2.48 8.32
C VAL A 119 0.78 -1.17 7.86
N LYS A 120 -0.09 -1.23 6.85
CA LYS A 120 -0.82 -0.05 6.34
C LYS A 120 -1.99 0.31 7.27
N VAL A 121 -2.20 1.60 7.48
CA VAL A 121 -3.27 2.14 8.34
C VAL A 121 -3.94 3.35 7.72
N ALA A 122 -5.26 3.48 7.93
CA ALA A 122 -6.02 4.63 7.46
C ALA A 122 -6.16 5.72 8.52
N PRO A 123 -6.30 6.98 8.10
CA PRO A 123 -6.79 8.08 8.95
C PRO A 123 -8.32 8.08 9.06
N GLU A 124 -8.91 9.13 9.65
CA GLU A 124 -10.37 9.24 9.83
C GLU A 124 -11.07 9.58 8.51
N GLY A 125 -11.91 8.69 8.02
CA GLY A 125 -12.64 8.84 6.76
C GLY A 125 -14.17 8.97 6.90
N SER A 126 -14.71 8.85 8.13
CA SER A 126 -16.18 8.94 8.34
C SER A 126 -16.68 10.38 8.52
N GLY A 127 -15.80 11.38 8.48
CA GLY A 127 -16.13 12.79 8.71
C GLY A 127 -16.38 13.14 10.17
N GLN A 128 -16.10 12.24 11.11
CA GLN A 128 -16.24 12.51 12.52
C GLN A 128 -15.10 13.40 13.03
N PRO A 129 -15.37 14.32 13.97
CA PRO A 129 -14.31 15.12 14.57
C PRO A 129 -13.26 14.26 15.27
N VAL A 130 -11.99 14.60 15.06
CA VAL A 130 -10.84 13.96 15.71
C VAL A 130 -10.17 14.97 16.62
N ASP A 131 -9.87 14.58 17.85
CA ASP A 131 -8.99 15.36 18.73
C ASP A 131 -7.54 15.23 18.21
N PRO A 132 -6.91 16.32 17.73
CA PRO A 132 -5.58 16.25 17.13
C PRO A 132 -4.50 15.74 18.09
N ALA A 133 -4.54 16.14 19.36
CA ALA A 133 -3.56 15.74 20.35
C ALA A 133 -3.62 14.23 20.61
N ARG A 134 -4.84 13.69 20.72
CA ARG A 134 -5.06 12.27 20.87
C ARG A 134 -4.66 11.50 19.60
N PHE A 135 -5.01 12.00 18.43
CA PHE A 135 -4.67 11.37 17.15
C PHE A 135 -3.15 11.20 16.99
N HIS A 136 -2.37 12.23 17.34
CA HIS A 136 -0.91 12.14 17.39
C HIS A 136 -0.41 11.12 18.42
N ALA A 137 -0.94 11.15 19.65
CA ALA A 137 -0.52 10.24 20.71
C ALA A 137 -0.87 8.78 20.41
N ASP A 138 -2.04 8.51 19.86
CA ASP A 138 -2.46 7.15 19.49
C ASP A 138 -1.63 6.61 18.30
N PHE A 139 -1.24 7.46 17.33
CA PHE A 139 -0.34 7.05 16.25
C PHE A 139 1.08 6.78 16.74
N ASP A 140 1.61 7.62 17.62
CA ASP A 140 2.93 7.40 18.24
C ASP A 140 2.98 6.08 19.00
N ALA A 141 1.93 5.79 19.79
CA ALA A 141 1.81 4.53 20.50
C ALA A 141 1.73 3.32 19.56
N LEU A 142 0.97 3.45 18.46
CA LEU A 142 0.85 2.41 17.43
C LEU A 142 2.19 2.16 16.72
N ALA A 143 2.87 3.22 16.29
CA ALA A 143 4.18 3.13 15.65
C ALA A 143 5.23 2.52 16.59
N THR A 144 5.22 2.88 17.87
CA THR A 144 6.09 2.27 18.87
C THR A 144 5.84 0.77 19.03
N GLN A 145 4.56 0.35 19.05
CA GLN A 145 4.20 -1.08 19.11
C GLN A 145 4.65 -1.84 17.85
N ALA A 146 4.49 -1.23 16.67
CA ALA A 146 4.99 -1.79 15.42
C ALA A 146 6.52 -1.98 15.45
N GLY A 147 7.25 -0.98 15.94
CA GLY A 147 8.71 -1.09 16.13
C GLY A 147 9.12 -2.22 17.06
N ASN A 148 8.37 -2.47 18.13
CA ASN A 148 8.60 -3.60 19.04
C ASN A 148 8.33 -4.95 18.37
N ALA A 149 7.40 -5.02 17.41
CA ALA A 149 7.12 -6.20 16.60
C ALA A 149 8.04 -6.34 15.37
N GLY A 150 9.07 -5.49 15.24
CA GLY A 150 10.03 -5.54 14.13
C GLY A 150 9.49 -5.01 12.79
N THR A 151 8.37 -4.25 12.80
CA THR A 151 7.73 -3.68 11.61
C THR A 151 7.58 -2.16 11.73
N ARG A 152 6.94 -1.54 10.75
CA ARG A 152 6.65 -0.10 10.71
C ARG A 152 5.18 0.12 10.36
N VAL A 153 4.63 1.26 10.75
CA VAL A 153 3.28 1.68 10.39
C VAL A 153 3.36 2.66 9.23
N ALA A 154 2.69 2.35 8.13
CA ALA A 154 2.57 3.21 6.96
C ALA A 154 1.16 3.78 6.88
N LEU A 155 1.02 5.07 7.21
CA LEU A 155 -0.26 5.78 7.14
C LEU A 155 -0.53 6.20 5.70
N GLU A 156 -1.68 5.79 5.20
CA GLU A 156 -2.14 6.10 3.85
C GLU A 156 -3.07 7.32 3.90
N PHE A 157 -2.56 8.50 3.53
CA PHE A 157 -3.41 9.70 3.38
C PHE A 157 -4.34 9.52 2.18
N MET A 158 -5.59 10.00 2.29
CA MET A 158 -6.60 9.82 1.25
C MET A 158 -7.47 11.07 1.11
N PRO A 159 -7.79 11.52 -0.11
CA PRO A 159 -8.55 12.76 -0.35
C PRO A 159 -9.89 12.87 0.36
N MET A 160 -10.50 11.74 0.73
CA MET A 160 -11.78 11.68 1.45
C MET A 160 -11.65 11.60 2.97
N THR A 161 -10.43 11.75 3.53
CA THR A 161 -10.16 11.62 4.96
C THR A 161 -9.75 12.94 5.61
N ASN A 162 -9.55 12.94 6.93
CA ASN A 162 -9.02 14.10 7.65
C ASN A 162 -7.55 14.44 7.33
N LEU A 163 -6.83 13.52 6.67
CA LEU A 163 -5.50 13.75 6.08
C LEU A 163 -5.63 13.62 4.55
N ALA A 164 -6.17 14.67 3.92
CA ALA A 164 -6.64 14.60 2.53
C ALA A 164 -5.53 14.78 1.48
N THR A 165 -4.34 15.22 1.86
CA THR A 165 -3.25 15.54 0.92
C THR A 165 -1.92 15.00 1.41
N LEU A 166 -0.95 14.86 0.50
CA LEU A 166 0.42 14.49 0.88
C LEU A 166 1.00 15.46 1.92
N GLN A 167 0.78 16.77 1.77
CA GLN A 167 1.27 17.75 2.75
C GLN A 167 0.69 17.49 4.15
N ALA A 168 -0.61 17.21 4.25
CA ALA A 168 -1.23 16.89 5.54
C ALA A 168 -0.66 15.62 6.16
N GLY A 169 -0.40 14.59 5.35
CA GLY A 169 0.27 13.35 5.78
C GLY A 169 1.69 13.62 6.28
N VAL A 170 2.49 14.38 5.54
CA VAL A 170 3.86 14.76 5.90
C VAL A 170 3.89 15.58 7.20
N ASP A 171 3.03 16.59 7.31
CA ASP A 171 2.94 17.43 8.52
C ASP A 171 2.58 16.56 9.75
N PHE A 172 1.66 15.62 9.58
CA PHE A 172 1.24 14.71 10.65
C PHE A 172 2.38 13.79 11.11
N VAL A 173 3.02 13.02 10.21
CA VAL A 173 4.09 12.09 10.62
C VAL A 173 5.32 12.83 11.14
N THR A 174 5.62 14.03 10.62
CA THR A 174 6.70 14.87 11.09
C THR A 174 6.42 15.41 12.51
N ALA A 175 5.19 15.85 12.77
CA ALA A 175 4.78 16.32 14.09
C ALA A 175 4.81 15.22 15.15
N VAL A 176 4.45 13.99 14.79
CA VAL A 176 4.59 12.80 15.66
C VAL A 176 6.04 12.43 15.88
N GLY A 177 6.88 12.47 14.84
CA GLY A 177 8.32 12.26 14.93
C GLY A 177 8.76 10.86 15.32
N ASN A 178 7.90 9.84 15.18
CA ASN A 178 8.25 8.45 15.48
C ASN A 178 8.88 7.76 14.27
N ARG A 179 10.08 7.23 14.41
CA ARG A 179 10.83 6.58 13.32
C ARG A 179 10.17 5.31 12.74
N TYR A 180 9.20 4.75 13.44
CA TYR A 180 8.43 3.58 13.01
C TYR A 180 7.08 3.94 12.40
N GLY A 181 6.75 5.25 12.36
CA GLY A 181 5.59 5.81 11.70
C GLY A 181 6.00 6.58 10.45
N GLY A 182 5.37 6.29 9.32
CA GLY A 182 5.62 6.94 8.03
C GLY A 182 4.40 6.86 7.14
N LEU A 183 4.60 6.99 5.84
CA LEU A 183 3.54 7.12 4.85
C LEU A 183 3.55 5.97 3.84
N THR A 184 2.36 5.58 3.43
CA THR A 184 2.07 5.00 2.12
C THR A 184 1.78 6.16 1.17
N VAL A 185 2.50 6.20 0.05
CA VAL A 185 2.34 7.21 -1.00
C VAL A 185 1.84 6.51 -2.26
N ASP A 186 0.54 6.50 -2.39
CA ASP A 186 -0.18 5.94 -3.52
C ASP A 186 -0.40 7.04 -4.58
N ILE A 187 -0.14 6.72 -5.84
CA ILE A 187 -0.27 7.67 -6.95
C ILE A 187 -1.69 8.21 -7.11
N TRP A 188 -2.73 7.37 -6.88
CA TRP A 188 -4.12 7.80 -6.96
C TRP A 188 -4.41 8.88 -5.93
N HIS A 189 -3.95 8.67 -4.69
CA HIS A 189 -4.15 9.62 -3.59
C HIS A 189 -3.36 10.92 -3.80
N VAL A 190 -2.15 10.83 -4.36
CA VAL A 190 -1.35 12.01 -4.73
C VAL A 190 -2.06 12.82 -5.82
N HIS A 191 -2.53 12.16 -6.88
CA HIS A 191 -3.19 12.82 -8.01
C HIS A 191 -4.53 13.42 -7.61
N ARG A 192 -5.43 12.64 -7.00
CA ARG A 192 -6.76 13.09 -6.57
C ARG A 192 -6.69 14.10 -5.42
N GLY A 193 -5.64 14.07 -4.60
CA GLY A 193 -5.34 15.06 -3.58
C GLY A 193 -4.75 16.36 -4.13
N GLY A 194 -4.51 16.44 -5.45
CA GLY A 194 -4.04 17.65 -6.13
C GLY A 194 -2.58 18.00 -5.89
N THR A 195 -1.74 17.04 -5.45
CA THR A 195 -0.31 17.26 -5.24
C THR A 195 0.45 17.02 -6.55
N SER A 196 1.15 18.02 -7.07
CA SER A 196 2.03 17.83 -8.22
C SER A 196 3.29 17.03 -7.84
N TYR A 197 3.88 16.31 -8.81
CA TYR A 197 5.10 15.53 -8.55
C TYR A 197 6.31 16.41 -8.19
N ALA A 198 6.38 17.64 -8.71
CA ALA A 198 7.39 18.60 -8.28
C ALA A 198 7.19 19.05 -6.81
N GLU A 199 5.96 19.16 -6.37
CA GLU A 199 5.65 19.42 -4.97
C GLU A 199 5.97 18.21 -4.10
N LEU A 200 5.61 17.01 -4.51
CA LEU A 200 5.96 15.76 -3.83
C LEU A 200 7.47 15.69 -3.57
N GLU A 201 8.31 15.94 -4.57
CA GLU A 201 9.77 15.95 -4.42
C GLU A 201 10.26 16.98 -3.39
N ARG A 202 9.58 18.12 -3.30
CA ARG A 202 9.97 19.19 -2.40
C ARG A 202 9.58 18.95 -0.94
N ILE A 203 8.42 18.28 -0.70
CA ILE A 203 7.84 18.20 0.64
C ILE A 203 8.03 16.87 1.34
N LEU A 204 8.25 15.77 0.60
CA LEU A 204 8.28 14.42 1.14
C LEU A 204 9.68 14.05 1.66
N PRO A 205 9.91 13.95 2.99
CA PRO A 205 11.17 13.45 3.52
C PRO A 205 11.28 11.93 3.32
N VAL A 206 12.41 11.47 2.80
CA VAL A 206 12.61 10.05 2.47
C VAL A 206 12.49 9.14 3.69
N GLU A 207 12.83 9.62 4.88
CA GLU A 207 12.74 8.88 6.13
C GLU A 207 11.32 8.51 6.54
N TYR A 208 10.30 9.20 6.00
CA TYR A 208 8.89 8.88 6.21
C TYR A 208 8.25 8.16 5.02
N LEU A 209 8.97 7.94 3.92
CA LEU A 209 8.45 7.23 2.76
C LEU A 209 8.66 5.71 2.92
N PHE A 210 7.64 4.99 3.39
CA PHE A 210 7.75 3.57 3.69
C PHE A 210 7.21 2.67 2.59
N VAL A 211 6.11 3.07 1.97
CA VAL A 211 5.42 2.33 0.91
C VAL A 211 5.13 3.27 -0.23
N VAL A 212 5.27 2.79 -1.46
CA VAL A 212 4.82 3.45 -2.68
C VAL A 212 3.89 2.51 -3.40
N GLU A 213 2.74 3.00 -3.87
CA GLU A 213 1.79 2.22 -4.65
C GLU A 213 1.52 2.85 -6.00
N LEU A 214 1.45 1.98 -7.01
CA LEU A 214 1.27 2.32 -8.42
C LEU A 214 -0.05 1.74 -8.92
N ASP A 215 -0.78 2.58 -9.58
CA ASP A 215 -1.97 2.31 -10.36
C ASP A 215 -2.16 3.43 -11.41
N ASP A 216 -3.33 3.55 -11.97
CA ASP A 216 -3.76 4.63 -12.84
C ASP A 216 -5.27 4.84 -12.68
N ALA A 217 -5.82 5.88 -13.29
CA ALA A 217 -7.25 6.13 -13.30
C ALA A 217 -7.67 6.99 -14.50
N ASP A 218 -8.98 7.08 -14.73
CA ASP A 218 -9.54 8.01 -15.70
C ASP A 218 -9.39 9.47 -15.24
N GLU A 219 -9.47 10.42 -16.17
CA GLU A 219 -9.36 11.85 -15.87
C GLU A 219 -10.44 12.31 -14.88
N GLN A 220 -11.68 11.87 -15.12
CA GLN A 220 -12.82 12.24 -14.29
C GLN A 220 -13.03 11.21 -13.18
N VAL A 221 -13.32 11.70 -11.97
CA VAL A 221 -13.79 10.86 -10.85
C VAL A 221 -15.10 10.20 -11.26
N VAL A 222 -15.18 8.88 -11.11
CA VAL A 222 -16.38 8.09 -11.37
C VAL A 222 -17.15 7.88 -10.07
N GLY A 223 -18.35 8.47 -9.98
CA GLY A 223 -19.13 8.44 -8.75
C GLY A 223 -18.55 9.34 -7.64
N THR A 224 -18.45 8.81 -6.45
CA THR A 224 -17.74 9.44 -5.33
C THR A 224 -16.24 9.13 -5.37
N LEU A 225 -15.43 9.86 -4.61
CA LEU A 225 -14.01 9.54 -4.47
C LEU A 225 -13.79 8.11 -3.94
N TRP A 226 -14.70 7.62 -3.08
CA TRP A 226 -14.64 6.26 -2.57
C TRP A 226 -14.92 5.22 -3.67
N GLU A 227 -15.96 5.42 -4.47
CA GLU A 227 -16.26 4.55 -5.61
C GLU A 227 -15.15 4.57 -6.66
N ASP A 228 -14.57 5.75 -6.95
CA ASP A 228 -13.48 5.89 -7.89
C ASP A 228 -12.24 5.09 -7.45
N THR A 229 -11.85 5.20 -6.18
CA THR A 229 -10.68 4.47 -5.66
C THR A 229 -10.93 2.98 -5.49
N ALA A 230 -12.14 2.55 -5.10
CA ALA A 230 -12.43 1.15 -4.78
C ALA A 230 -12.78 0.29 -6.01
N ASP A 231 -13.20 0.91 -7.13
CA ASP A 231 -13.75 0.17 -8.29
C ASP A 231 -13.20 0.59 -9.65
N HIS A 232 -12.58 1.77 -9.77
CA HIS A 232 -12.31 2.36 -11.07
C HIS A 232 -10.82 2.64 -11.32
N ARG A 233 -9.93 2.07 -10.50
CA ARG A 233 -8.50 2.12 -10.79
C ARG A 233 -8.18 1.33 -12.06
N ARG A 234 -7.10 1.74 -12.73
CA ARG A 234 -6.59 1.13 -13.95
C ARG A 234 -5.18 0.61 -13.75
N LEU A 235 -4.72 -0.21 -14.67
CA LEU A 235 -3.32 -0.60 -14.70
C LEU A 235 -2.45 0.59 -15.04
N PRO A 236 -1.21 0.69 -14.54
CA PRO A 236 -0.25 1.71 -14.92
C PRO A 236 -0.15 1.91 -16.43
N GLY A 237 -0.39 3.12 -16.91
CA GLY A 237 -0.39 3.48 -18.33
C GLY A 237 -1.71 3.24 -19.08
N GLU A 238 -2.75 2.72 -18.42
CA GLU A 238 -4.09 2.57 -19.04
C GLU A 238 -5.03 3.76 -18.73
N GLY A 239 -4.62 4.72 -17.91
CA GLY A 239 -5.36 5.92 -17.55
C GLY A 239 -4.67 7.21 -17.99
N VAL A 240 -4.78 8.24 -17.17
CA VAL A 240 -4.24 9.59 -17.49
C VAL A 240 -3.11 10.01 -16.55
N PHE A 241 -2.76 9.21 -15.54
CA PHE A 241 -1.67 9.58 -14.64
C PHE A 241 -0.32 9.45 -15.37
N ASP A 242 0.56 10.41 -15.14
CA ASP A 242 1.95 10.27 -15.61
C ASP A 242 2.72 9.36 -14.62
N VAL A 243 2.43 8.06 -14.69
CA VAL A 243 3.03 7.06 -13.79
C VAL A 243 4.56 7.07 -13.91
N PRO A 244 5.18 7.15 -15.09
CA PRO A 244 6.63 7.28 -15.19
C PRO A 244 7.18 8.52 -14.51
N ALA A 245 6.53 9.67 -14.61
CA ALA A 245 6.97 10.89 -13.91
C ALA A 245 6.82 10.78 -12.41
N PHE A 246 5.76 10.13 -11.89
CA PHE A 246 5.60 9.84 -10.48
C PHE A 246 6.73 8.93 -9.95
N ILE A 247 7.01 7.83 -10.65
CA ILE A 247 8.11 6.91 -10.33
C ILE A 247 9.45 7.67 -10.27
N ALA A 248 9.72 8.50 -11.28
CA ALA A 248 10.95 9.29 -11.32
C ALA A 248 11.03 10.30 -10.17
N ALA A 249 9.92 10.95 -9.80
CA ALA A 249 9.84 11.86 -8.67
C ALA A 249 10.14 11.16 -7.34
N VAL A 250 9.46 10.04 -7.08
CA VAL A 250 9.66 9.21 -5.90
C VAL A 250 11.10 8.66 -5.81
N HIS A 251 11.68 8.27 -6.96
CA HIS A 251 13.08 7.88 -7.03
C HIS A 251 14.04 9.03 -6.67
N ARG A 252 13.75 10.27 -7.12
CA ARG A 252 14.54 11.47 -6.77
C ARG A 252 14.43 11.85 -5.29
N VAL A 253 13.27 11.64 -4.65
CA VAL A 253 13.12 11.72 -3.18
C VAL A 253 14.08 10.78 -2.46
N GLY A 254 14.44 9.66 -3.07
CA GLY A 254 15.37 8.68 -2.52
C GLY A 254 14.76 7.32 -2.20
N TYR A 255 13.55 7.03 -2.65
CA TYR A 255 12.93 5.70 -2.47
C TYR A 255 13.72 4.61 -3.16
N ARG A 256 13.90 3.48 -2.47
CA ARG A 256 14.65 2.30 -2.96
C ARG A 256 13.96 0.98 -2.57
N GLY A 257 12.75 1.05 -2.03
CA GLY A 257 11.93 -0.13 -1.68
C GLY A 257 11.32 -0.83 -2.91
N PRO A 258 10.58 -1.92 -2.69
CA PRO A 258 9.80 -2.56 -3.74
C PRO A 258 8.64 -1.63 -4.16
N TRP A 259 8.22 -1.74 -5.42
CA TRP A 259 7.09 -0.98 -5.95
C TRP A 259 5.80 -1.76 -5.67
N GLY A 260 4.98 -1.25 -4.79
CA GLY A 260 3.61 -1.74 -4.58
C GLY A 260 2.75 -1.46 -5.81
N VAL A 261 1.83 -2.35 -6.09
CA VAL A 261 0.83 -2.18 -7.15
C VAL A 261 -0.52 -2.51 -6.56
N GLU A 262 -1.42 -1.53 -6.56
CA GLU A 262 -2.74 -1.70 -5.97
C GLU A 262 -3.85 -1.45 -7.00
N ILE A 263 -4.42 -2.53 -7.53
CA ILE A 263 -5.46 -2.45 -8.55
C ILE A 263 -6.84 -2.73 -7.97
N LEU A 264 -7.46 -1.66 -7.48
CA LEU A 264 -8.84 -1.64 -7.02
C LEU A 264 -9.78 -1.33 -8.22
N SER A 265 -10.22 -2.38 -8.92
CA SER A 265 -11.00 -2.25 -10.15
C SER A 265 -12.05 -3.34 -10.25
N GLU A 266 -13.31 -2.94 -10.49
CA GLU A 266 -14.38 -3.90 -10.72
C GLU A 266 -14.11 -4.82 -11.92
N GLN A 267 -13.53 -4.29 -12.99
CA GLN A 267 -13.19 -5.07 -14.18
C GLN A 267 -12.01 -5.99 -13.93
N TYR A 268 -10.99 -5.51 -13.22
CA TYR A 268 -9.78 -6.28 -12.95
C TYR A 268 -10.06 -7.49 -12.04
N ARG A 269 -10.82 -7.33 -10.97
CA ARG A 269 -11.10 -8.41 -10.02
C ARG A 269 -11.94 -9.56 -10.59
N GLN A 270 -12.58 -9.36 -11.76
CA GLN A 270 -13.29 -10.41 -12.49
C GLN A 270 -12.36 -11.24 -13.38
N LEU A 271 -11.12 -10.83 -13.58
CA LEU A 271 -10.15 -11.59 -14.38
C LEU A 271 -9.70 -12.85 -13.62
N PRO A 272 -9.34 -13.93 -14.36
CA PRO A 272 -8.57 -15.00 -13.77
C PRO A 272 -7.31 -14.43 -13.10
N ILE A 273 -7.04 -14.80 -11.86
CA ILE A 273 -5.97 -14.20 -11.03
C ILE A 273 -4.61 -14.15 -11.75
N ARG A 274 -4.22 -15.21 -12.44
CA ARG A 274 -2.97 -15.25 -13.21
C ARG A 274 -2.94 -14.22 -14.34
N GLU A 275 -4.06 -14.04 -15.03
CA GLU A 275 -4.17 -13.06 -16.11
C GLU A 275 -4.05 -11.64 -15.55
N GLY A 276 -4.83 -11.32 -14.52
CA GLY A 276 -4.77 -10.02 -13.86
C GLY A 276 -3.36 -9.68 -13.39
N LEU A 277 -2.73 -10.57 -12.63
CA LEU A 277 -1.36 -10.40 -12.14
C LEU A 277 -0.33 -10.25 -13.25
N THR A 278 -0.48 -10.99 -14.36
CA THR A 278 0.43 -10.87 -15.50
C THR A 278 0.30 -9.50 -16.17
N ARG A 279 -0.93 -9.04 -16.41
CA ARG A 279 -1.20 -7.72 -17.01
C ARG A 279 -0.67 -6.59 -16.11
N ALA A 280 -1.00 -6.62 -14.81
CA ALA A 280 -0.56 -5.59 -13.87
C ALA A 280 0.99 -5.53 -13.78
N ARG A 281 1.65 -6.69 -13.72
CA ARG A 281 3.12 -6.76 -13.70
C ARG A 281 3.73 -6.18 -14.97
N THR A 282 3.22 -6.56 -16.13
CA THR A 282 3.73 -6.07 -17.43
C THR A 282 3.60 -4.56 -17.53
N ALA A 283 2.42 -4.02 -17.26
CA ALA A 283 2.16 -2.58 -17.29
C ALA A 283 3.08 -1.79 -16.34
N THR A 284 3.29 -2.32 -15.12
CA THR A 284 4.18 -1.69 -14.14
C THR A 284 5.65 -1.70 -14.59
N LEU A 285 6.12 -2.80 -15.16
CA LEU A 285 7.50 -2.87 -15.67
C LEU A 285 7.74 -1.92 -16.84
N GLU A 286 6.75 -1.75 -17.74
CA GLU A 286 6.79 -0.77 -18.83
C GLU A 286 6.84 0.66 -18.28
N ALA A 287 6.06 0.98 -17.25
CA ALA A 287 6.11 2.29 -16.59
C ALA A 287 7.48 2.55 -15.90
N LEU A 288 8.08 1.55 -15.27
CA LEU A 288 9.42 1.63 -14.68
C LEU A 288 10.51 1.83 -15.75
N GLU A 289 10.39 1.17 -16.91
CA GLU A 289 11.31 1.36 -18.04
C GLU A 289 11.20 2.78 -18.62
N ALA A 290 9.98 3.28 -18.77
CA ALA A 290 9.77 4.66 -19.22
C ALA A 290 10.31 5.69 -18.21
N ALA A 291 10.21 5.43 -16.92
CA ALA A 291 10.77 6.29 -15.87
C ALA A 291 12.30 6.38 -15.89
N ASP A 292 13.02 5.32 -16.31
CA ASP A 292 14.48 5.36 -16.45
C ASP A 292 14.96 6.48 -17.37
N ALA A 293 14.23 6.73 -18.47
CA ALA A 293 14.56 7.82 -19.39
C ALA A 293 14.45 9.20 -18.70
N LEU A 294 13.45 9.36 -17.80
CA LEU A 294 13.25 10.61 -17.06
C LEU A 294 14.31 10.80 -15.96
N VAL A 295 14.73 9.71 -15.33
CA VAL A 295 15.80 9.74 -14.33
C VAL A 295 17.14 10.05 -14.98
N ALA A 296 17.44 9.44 -16.14
CA ALA A 296 18.67 9.68 -16.88
C ALA A 296 18.78 11.10 -17.46
N ALA A 297 17.65 11.72 -17.83
CA ALA A 297 17.62 13.08 -18.38
C ALA A 297 17.85 14.18 -17.31
N ALA A 298 17.66 13.86 -16.03
CA ALA A 298 17.77 14.81 -14.92
C ALA A 298 19.15 14.78 -14.22
N GLY A 299 20.00 13.80 -14.54
CA GLY A 299 21.38 13.64 -14.00
C GLY A 299 22.43 14.05 -15.02
#